data_43b950535fab55e140a11c39dc5d1478
#
_entry.id   43b950535fab55e140a11c39dc5d1478
#
_cell.length_a   1.000
_cell.length_b   1.000
_cell.length_c   1.000
_cell.angle_alpha   90.00
_cell.angle_beta   90.00
_cell.angle_gamma   90.00
#
_symmetry.space_group_name_H-M   'P 1'
#
loop_
_entity.id
_entity.type
_entity.pdbx_description
1 polymer ?
#
loop_
_entity_poly.entity_id
_entity_poly.type
_entity_poly.pdbx_seq_one_letter_code
_entity_poly.pdbx_strand_id
1 'polypeptide(L)'
;MRFETTPGHQGQVDFADFRLPWGKRYALLAVLGYSRQLWLRFFPRKTMAHVFEGLEAAFASFGGVPSELLFDQMKAVITQDERAAGGRVTENAEFLRFAHHWGFRVRACRPYRAKTKGKVERPVSYVRSSFFYGRTFTSDSDLNAQARHWLDTVANVRIHGTLKERPVDRLERESGKLGPLAMRPYRSYVLAPTVKATKRTASQVPHIDVQRRPLETYAQLAGGAG
;
A
#
# COMPACT_ATOMS: atom_id res chain seq x y z
N MET A 1 24.71 -10.11 17.16
CA MET A 1 23.49 -10.29 17.96
C MET A 1 22.35 -10.60 16.98
N ARG A 2 21.75 -11.79 17.06
CA ARG A 2 20.57 -12.16 16.28
C ARG A 2 19.37 -11.57 17.00
N PHE A 3 18.63 -10.68 16.34
CA PHE A 3 17.33 -10.24 16.87
C PHE A 3 16.30 -11.34 16.58
N GLU A 4 16.12 -12.24 17.49
CA GLU A 4 14.98 -13.15 17.49
C GLU A 4 13.81 -12.40 18.16
N THR A 5 12.72 -12.26 17.45
CA THR A 5 11.48 -11.75 18.01
C THR A 5 10.69 -12.93 18.58
N THR A 6 10.00 -12.71 19.68
CA THR A 6 9.05 -13.71 20.21
C THR A 6 7.91 -13.93 19.22
N PRO A 7 7.27 -15.11 19.22
CA PRO A 7 6.12 -15.39 18.37
C PRO A 7 5.02 -14.32 18.53
N GLY A 8 4.40 -13.89 17.43
CA GLY A 8 3.31 -12.92 17.42
C GLY A 8 3.69 -11.47 17.75
N HIS A 9 4.97 -11.21 18.08
CA HIS A 9 5.36 -9.89 18.56
C HIS A 9 5.50 -8.85 17.43
N GLN A 10 6.27 -9.14 16.40
CA GLN A 10 6.64 -8.13 15.42
C GLN A 10 6.50 -8.62 13.97
N GLY A 11 5.91 -7.78 13.12
CA GLY A 11 6.02 -7.85 11.68
C GLY A 11 6.83 -6.68 11.12
N GLN A 12 7.37 -6.84 9.92
CA GLN A 12 8.07 -5.79 9.18
C GLN A 12 7.37 -5.55 7.86
N VAL A 13 7.21 -4.30 7.47
CA VAL A 13 6.51 -3.88 6.26
C VAL A 13 7.38 -2.93 5.46
N ASP A 14 7.50 -3.18 4.17
CA ASP A 14 8.25 -2.34 3.25
C ASP A 14 7.63 -2.32 1.85
N PHE A 15 7.99 -1.31 1.06
CA PHE A 15 7.70 -1.23 -0.36
C PHE A 15 8.97 -1.39 -1.18
N ALA A 16 8.89 -2.23 -2.20
CA ALA A 16 9.92 -2.35 -3.23
C ALA A 16 9.39 -1.97 -4.61
N ASP A 17 10.23 -1.28 -5.37
CA ASP A 17 9.89 -0.81 -6.71
C ASP A 17 10.32 -1.85 -7.76
N PHE A 18 9.43 -2.13 -8.72
CA PHE A 18 9.66 -3.03 -9.84
C PHE A 18 9.27 -2.36 -11.15
N ARG A 19 10.02 -2.62 -12.20
CA ARG A 19 9.72 -2.14 -13.56
C ARG A 19 9.21 -3.29 -14.41
N LEU A 20 8.08 -3.09 -15.04
CA LEU A 20 7.40 -4.02 -15.93
C LEU A 20 7.17 -3.35 -17.30
N PRO A 21 6.93 -4.10 -18.37
CA PRO A 21 6.70 -3.52 -19.70
C PRO A 21 5.57 -2.48 -19.72
N TRP A 22 4.53 -2.65 -18.90
CA TRP A 22 3.39 -1.72 -18.80
C TRP A 22 3.51 -0.69 -17.67
N GLY A 23 4.71 -0.50 -17.14
CA GLY A 23 5.01 0.55 -16.18
C GLY A 23 5.49 0.06 -14.82
N LYS A 24 5.71 1.02 -13.93
CA LYS A 24 6.23 0.76 -12.57
C LYS A 24 5.16 0.16 -11.68
N ARG A 25 5.53 -0.85 -10.89
CA ARG A 25 4.71 -1.45 -9.84
C ARG A 25 5.46 -1.45 -8.51
N TYR A 26 4.70 -1.49 -7.45
CA TYR A 26 5.19 -1.40 -6.09
C TYR A 26 4.75 -2.64 -5.32
N ALA A 27 5.70 -3.48 -4.94
CA ALA A 27 5.41 -4.61 -4.07
C ALA A 27 5.34 -4.13 -2.62
N LEU A 28 4.22 -4.31 -1.95
CA LEU A 28 4.12 -4.25 -0.50
C LEU A 28 4.51 -5.62 0.04
N LEU A 29 5.53 -5.65 0.88
CA LEU A 29 6.00 -6.85 1.56
C LEU A 29 5.65 -6.76 3.04
N ALA A 30 5.16 -7.85 3.61
CA ALA A 30 4.99 -8.02 5.04
C ALA A 30 5.67 -9.33 5.47
N VAL A 31 6.50 -9.27 6.51
CA VAL A 31 7.26 -10.42 7.01
C VAL A 31 7.10 -10.53 8.52
N LEU A 32 6.65 -11.66 9.02
CA LEU A 32 6.61 -11.92 10.45
C LEU A 32 8.01 -12.10 11.02
N GLY A 33 8.25 -11.52 12.18
CA GLY A 33 9.58 -11.47 12.78
C GLY A 33 10.08 -12.81 13.32
N TYR A 34 9.19 -13.66 13.78
CA TYR A 34 9.53 -14.98 14.32
C TYR A 34 9.56 -16.07 13.23
N SER A 35 8.45 -16.29 12.52
CA SER A 35 8.34 -17.33 11.50
C SER A 35 9.11 -17.04 10.23
N ARG A 36 9.33 -15.78 9.92
CA ARG A 36 9.79 -15.30 8.59
C ARG A 36 8.78 -15.58 7.48
N GLN A 37 7.54 -15.86 7.85
CA GLN A 37 6.45 -15.93 6.89
C GLN A 37 6.39 -14.65 6.10
N LEU A 38 6.46 -14.79 4.79
CA LEU A 38 6.45 -13.68 3.84
C LEU A 38 5.08 -13.59 3.18
N TRP A 39 4.57 -12.37 3.10
CA TRP A 39 3.46 -12.00 2.24
C TRP A 39 3.88 -10.86 1.33
N LEU A 40 3.42 -10.86 0.09
CA LEU A 40 3.64 -9.76 -0.84
C LEU A 40 2.49 -9.62 -1.83
N ARG A 41 2.25 -8.38 -2.28
CA ARG A 41 1.35 -8.05 -3.37
C ARG A 41 1.83 -6.81 -4.11
N PHE A 42 1.64 -6.80 -5.41
CA PHE A 42 2.02 -5.69 -6.28
C PHE A 42 0.84 -4.75 -6.50
N PHE A 43 1.12 -3.44 -6.41
CA PHE A 43 0.17 -2.35 -6.56
C PHE A 43 0.66 -1.34 -7.60
N PRO A 44 -0.26 -0.62 -8.28
CA PRO A 44 0.13 0.41 -9.25
C PRO A 44 0.69 1.67 -8.59
N ARG A 45 0.39 1.91 -7.30
CA ARG A 45 0.79 3.11 -6.54
C ARG A 45 1.05 2.77 -5.07
N LYS A 46 1.84 3.65 -4.40
CA LYS A 46 2.07 3.59 -2.94
C LYS A 46 1.08 4.53 -2.20
N THR A 47 -0.20 4.28 -2.32
CA THR A 47 -1.23 5.08 -1.62
C THR A 47 -1.57 4.47 -0.26
N MET A 48 -2.16 5.26 0.64
CA MET A 48 -2.66 4.78 1.92
C MET A 48 -3.69 3.66 1.74
N ALA A 49 -4.59 3.79 0.77
CA ALA A 49 -5.58 2.75 0.46
C ALA A 49 -4.93 1.41 0.11
N HIS A 50 -3.86 1.42 -0.71
CA HIS A 50 -3.11 0.19 -1.04
C HIS A 50 -2.33 -0.37 0.16
N VAL A 51 -1.89 0.49 1.10
CA VAL A 51 -1.28 0.02 2.36
C VAL A 51 -2.33 -0.69 3.21
N PHE A 52 -3.52 -0.12 3.37
CA PHE A 52 -4.61 -0.75 4.11
C PHE A 52 -5.03 -2.08 3.48
N GLU A 53 -5.35 -2.08 2.19
CA GLU A 53 -5.71 -3.29 1.44
C GLU A 53 -4.65 -4.38 1.57
N GLY A 54 -3.38 -4.01 1.43
CA GLY A 54 -2.28 -4.95 1.51
C GLY A 54 -2.07 -5.51 2.92
N LEU A 55 -2.14 -4.67 3.96
CA LEU A 55 -1.99 -5.13 5.34
C LEU A 55 -3.15 -6.03 5.76
N GLU A 56 -4.39 -5.71 5.40
CA GLU A 56 -5.54 -6.55 5.66
C GLU A 56 -5.41 -7.93 5.01
N ALA A 57 -4.96 -7.97 3.76
CA ALA A 57 -4.70 -9.22 3.06
C ALA A 57 -3.52 -10.01 3.68
N ALA A 58 -2.50 -9.32 4.18
CA ALA A 58 -1.39 -9.94 4.89
C ALA A 58 -1.85 -10.55 6.22
N PHE A 59 -2.63 -9.83 7.02
CA PHE A 59 -3.18 -10.34 8.28
C PHE A 59 -4.06 -11.57 8.06
N ALA A 60 -4.92 -11.53 7.05
CA ALA A 60 -5.72 -12.70 6.66
C ALA A 60 -4.84 -13.90 6.28
N SER A 61 -3.75 -13.66 5.52
CA SER A 61 -2.80 -14.70 5.14
C SER A 61 -2.00 -15.27 6.32
N PHE A 62 -1.70 -14.46 7.33
CA PHE A 62 -1.00 -14.90 8.54
C PHE A 62 -1.93 -15.60 9.55
N GLY A 63 -3.24 -15.44 9.38
CA GLY A 63 -4.23 -15.92 10.33
C GLY A 63 -4.33 -15.08 11.60
N GLY A 64 -3.79 -13.84 11.59
CA GLY A 64 -3.83 -12.94 12.73
C GLY A 64 -2.92 -11.71 12.58
N VAL A 65 -2.87 -10.88 13.61
CA VAL A 65 -2.20 -9.58 13.61
C VAL A 65 -1.01 -9.59 14.59
N PRO A 66 0.22 -9.28 14.16
CA PRO A 66 1.34 -9.14 15.11
C PRO A 66 1.14 -7.91 16.01
N SER A 67 1.60 -7.98 17.25
CA SER A 67 1.44 -6.89 18.24
C SER A 67 2.08 -5.56 17.82
N GLU A 68 3.04 -5.62 16.89
CA GLU A 68 3.81 -4.46 16.44
C GLU A 68 4.17 -4.61 14.96
N LEU A 69 4.02 -3.53 14.19
CA LEU A 69 4.53 -3.45 12.81
C LEU A 69 5.63 -2.40 12.70
N LEU A 70 6.77 -2.83 12.20
CA LEU A 70 7.93 -2.00 11.93
C LEU A 70 7.88 -1.53 10.47
N PHE A 71 7.88 -0.22 10.27
CA PHE A 71 7.92 0.43 8.97
C PHE A 71 9.28 1.10 8.74
N ASP A 72 9.85 0.96 7.54
CA ASP A 72 10.87 1.91 7.10
C ASP A 72 10.18 3.26 6.82
N GLN A 73 10.94 4.33 6.52
CA GLN A 73 10.41 5.70 6.34
C GLN A 73 9.36 5.79 5.22
N MET A 74 8.23 5.12 5.43
CA MET A 74 7.11 5.09 4.50
C MET A 74 6.26 6.34 4.69
N LYS A 75 6.27 7.27 3.74
CA LYS A 75 5.52 8.55 3.80
C LYS A 75 4.02 8.39 4.07
N ALA A 76 3.44 7.26 3.67
CA ALA A 76 2.05 6.96 3.97
C ALA A 76 1.80 6.74 5.47
N VAL A 77 2.80 6.28 6.21
CA VAL A 77 2.72 5.94 7.64
C VAL A 77 3.34 7.02 8.50
N ILE A 78 4.51 7.56 8.08
CA ILE A 78 5.30 8.53 8.82
C ILE A 78 5.34 9.83 8.02
N THR A 79 4.73 10.89 8.57
CA THR A 79 4.67 12.21 7.93
C THR A 79 5.93 13.04 8.17
N GLN A 80 6.51 12.92 9.38
CA GLN A 80 7.74 13.60 9.76
C GLN A 80 8.57 12.71 10.69
N ASP A 81 9.89 12.74 10.54
CA ASP A 81 10.84 12.06 11.43
C ASP A 81 11.98 13.00 11.79
N GLU A 82 11.85 13.67 12.92
CA GLU A 82 12.81 14.66 13.42
C GLU A 82 13.76 14.09 14.48
N ARG A 83 13.79 12.77 14.67
CA ARG A 83 14.61 12.11 15.71
C ARG A 83 16.12 12.35 15.55
N ALA A 84 16.58 12.63 14.33
CA ALA A 84 17.97 12.98 14.07
C ALA A 84 18.33 14.36 14.64
N ALA A 85 17.34 15.28 14.76
CA ALA A 85 17.47 16.62 15.32
C ALA A 85 16.95 16.71 16.77
N GLY A 86 16.75 15.57 17.46
CA GLY A 86 16.23 15.53 18.82
C GLY A 86 14.70 15.67 18.93
N GLY A 87 14.00 15.74 17.80
CA GLY A 87 12.55 15.82 17.71
C GLY A 87 11.85 14.44 17.78
N ARG A 88 10.57 14.43 17.41
CA ARG A 88 9.72 13.25 17.46
C ARG A 88 9.38 12.71 16.06
N VAL A 89 8.81 11.52 16.04
CA VAL A 89 8.16 10.96 14.84
C VAL A 89 6.71 11.40 14.85
N THR A 90 6.23 11.89 13.72
CA THR A 90 4.81 12.17 13.50
C THR A 90 4.26 11.14 12.54
N GLU A 91 3.40 10.28 13.06
CA GLU A 91 2.69 9.29 12.25
C GLU A 91 1.44 9.91 11.62
N ASN A 92 1.00 9.30 10.52
CA ASN A 92 -0.24 9.70 9.87
C ASN A 92 -1.44 9.31 10.77
N ALA A 93 -2.29 10.28 11.10
CA ALA A 93 -3.43 10.07 12.00
C ALA A 93 -4.43 9.02 11.47
N GLU A 94 -4.63 8.93 10.15
CA GLU A 94 -5.47 7.90 9.55
C GLU A 94 -4.84 6.51 9.69
N PHE A 95 -3.52 6.43 9.55
CA PHE A 95 -2.81 5.18 9.77
C PHE A 95 -2.85 4.73 11.24
N LEU A 96 -2.80 5.67 12.19
CA LEU A 96 -2.97 5.35 13.61
C LEU A 96 -4.37 4.82 13.93
N ARG A 97 -5.43 5.36 13.28
CA ARG A 97 -6.79 4.81 13.39
C ARG A 97 -6.88 3.39 12.84
N PHE A 98 -6.24 3.13 11.70
CA PHE A 98 -6.12 1.80 11.13
C PHE A 98 -5.39 0.84 12.09
N ALA A 99 -4.26 1.26 12.64
CA ALA A 99 -3.49 0.46 13.59
C ALA A 99 -4.30 0.13 14.87
N HIS A 100 -5.05 1.09 15.38
CA HIS A 100 -5.95 0.89 16.52
C HIS A 100 -7.08 -0.10 16.19
N HIS A 101 -7.69 0.01 15.01
CA HIS A 101 -8.73 -0.90 14.54
C HIS A 101 -8.26 -2.35 14.47
N TRP A 102 -7.02 -2.57 14.02
CA TRP A 102 -6.41 -3.89 13.88
C TRP A 102 -5.63 -4.34 15.13
N GLY A 103 -5.49 -3.50 16.15
CA GLY A 103 -4.89 -3.84 17.43
C GLY A 103 -3.37 -3.97 17.42
N PHE A 104 -2.65 -3.31 16.52
CA PHE A 104 -1.18 -3.33 16.49
C PHE A 104 -0.57 -1.95 16.79
N ARG A 105 0.69 -1.96 17.24
CA ARG A 105 1.47 -0.74 17.45
C ARG A 105 2.33 -0.41 16.22
N VAL A 106 2.37 0.86 15.87
CA VAL A 106 3.24 1.38 14.79
C VAL A 106 4.64 1.63 15.34
N ARG A 107 5.65 1.15 14.64
CA ARG A 107 7.06 1.44 14.91
C ARG A 107 7.75 1.94 13.65
N ALA A 108 8.42 3.09 13.78
CA ALA A 108 9.27 3.62 12.74
C ALA A 108 10.72 3.15 12.94
N CYS A 109 11.36 2.64 11.89
CA CYS A 109 12.80 2.41 11.90
C CYS A 109 13.53 3.71 12.23
N ARG A 110 14.58 3.65 13.04
CA ARG A 110 15.44 4.83 13.25
C ARG A 110 16.29 5.09 12.02
N PRO A 111 16.38 6.35 11.54
CA PRO A 111 17.32 6.71 10.49
C PRO A 111 18.75 6.29 10.87
N TYR A 112 19.56 5.92 9.88
CA TYR A 112 21.00 5.64 10.02
C TYR A 112 21.43 4.48 10.96
N ARG A 113 20.54 3.66 11.46
CA ARG A 113 20.93 2.41 12.13
C ARG A 113 20.87 1.22 11.16
N ALA A 114 21.92 1.03 10.39
CA ALA A 114 22.09 -0.08 9.43
C ALA A 114 21.82 -1.47 10.03
N LYS A 115 22.03 -1.66 11.33
CA LYS A 115 21.79 -2.93 12.02
C LYS A 115 20.31 -3.32 12.14
N THR A 116 19.38 -2.35 12.11
CA THR A 116 17.94 -2.62 12.11
C THR A 116 17.43 -2.95 10.69
N LYS A 117 18.11 -2.47 9.67
CA LYS A 117 17.74 -2.56 8.26
C LYS A 117 18.05 -3.94 7.62
N GLY A 118 18.99 -4.68 8.18
CA GLY A 118 19.42 -5.96 7.62
C GLY A 118 18.37 -7.08 7.55
N LYS A 119 17.18 -6.87 8.13
CA LYS A 119 16.06 -7.83 8.05
C LYS A 119 15.12 -7.53 6.88
N VAL A 120 15.05 -6.29 6.38
CA VAL A 120 14.12 -5.86 5.33
C VAL A 120 14.76 -5.89 3.95
N GLU A 121 16.03 -5.55 3.82
CA GLU A 121 16.76 -5.59 2.54
C GLU A 121 16.86 -7.02 1.97
N ARG A 122 16.95 -8.03 2.84
CA ARG A 122 17.02 -9.44 2.42
C ARG A 122 15.73 -9.93 1.76
N PRO A 123 14.51 -9.70 2.29
CA PRO A 123 13.27 -10.09 1.62
C PRO A 123 13.09 -9.45 0.26
N VAL A 124 13.39 -8.16 0.10
CA VAL A 124 13.31 -7.47 -1.20
C VAL A 124 14.28 -8.06 -2.21
N SER A 125 15.54 -8.27 -1.80
CA SER A 125 16.55 -8.91 -2.64
C SER A 125 16.14 -10.33 -3.01
N TYR A 126 15.59 -11.09 -2.07
CA TYR A 126 15.09 -12.43 -2.31
C TYR A 126 13.93 -12.47 -3.28
N VAL A 127 12.95 -11.56 -3.14
CA VAL A 127 11.85 -11.42 -4.11
C VAL A 127 12.39 -11.11 -5.50
N ARG A 128 13.38 -10.24 -5.62
CA ARG A 128 13.99 -9.91 -6.92
C ARG A 128 14.66 -11.10 -7.56
N SER A 129 15.53 -11.79 -6.82
CA SER A 129 16.35 -12.87 -7.37
C SER A 129 15.60 -14.19 -7.54
N SER A 130 14.67 -14.53 -6.63
CA SER A 130 13.99 -15.83 -6.61
C SER A 130 12.61 -15.82 -7.29
N PHE A 131 11.95 -14.63 -7.32
CA PHE A 131 10.63 -14.53 -7.93
C PHE A 131 10.64 -13.73 -9.24
N PHE A 132 11.21 -12.50 -9.21
CA PHE A 132 10.97 -11.54 -10.29
C PHE A 132 11.86 -11.76 -11.51
N TYR A 133 13.16 -11.94 -11.32
CA TYR A 133 14.09 -12.11 -12.43
C TYR A 133 13.91 -13.45 -13.13
N GLY A 134 13.97 -13.42 -14.47
CA GLY A 134 13.81 -14.60 -15.30
C GLY A 134 12.36 -15.06 -15.51
N ARG A 135 11.37 -14.28 -15.04
CA ARG A 135 9.95 -14.54 -15.31
C ARG A 135 9.36 -13.50 -16.25
N THR A 136 8.35 -13.91 -16.98
CA THR A 136 7.51 -13.04 -17.80
C THR A 136 6.15 -12.91 -17.16
N PHE A 137 5.59 -11.70 -17.24
CA PHE A 137 4.27 -11.36 -16.70
C PHE A 137 3.47 -10.69 -17.80
N THR A 138 2.17 -10.97 -17.87
CA THR A 138 1.29 -10.43 -18.92
C THR A 138 0.40 -9.29 -18.42
N SER A 139 0.12 -9.25 -17.12
CA SER A 139 -0.76 -8.26 -16.50
C SER A 139 -0.50 -8.16 -15.00
N ASP A 140 -1.12 -7.18 -14.33
CA ASP A 140 -1.09 -7.06 -12.86
C ASP A 140 -1.77 -8.26 -12.17
N SER A 141 -2.80 -8.83 -12.78
CA SER A 141 -3.47 -10.02 -12.28
C SER A 141 -2.56 -11.24 -12.35
N ASP A 142 -1.91 -11.46 -13.48
CA ASP A 142 -0.96 -12.54 -13.69
C ASP A 142 0.25 -12.42 -12.74
N LEU A 143 0.84 -11.21 -12.64
CA LEU A 143 1.93 -10.92 -11.72
C LEU A 143 1.57 -11.31 -10.26
N ASN A 144 0.39 -10.92 -9.80
CA ASN A 144 -0.06 -11.21 -8.43
C ASN A 144 -0.45 -12.69 -8.24
N ALA A 145 -0.98 -13.35 -9.27
CA ALA A 145 -1.26 -14.79 -9.24
C ALA A 145 0.04 -15.60 -9.14
N GLN A 146 1.05 -15.28 -9.99
CA GLN A 146 2.36 -15.91 -9.92
C GLN A 146 3.08 -15.64 -8.59
N ALA A 147 2.94 -14.43 -8.03
CA ALA A 147 3.51 -14.08 -6.73
C ALA A 147 2.90 -14.92 -5.61
N ARG A 148 1.59 -15.09 -5.60
CA ARG A 148 0.90 -15.94 -4.62
C ARG A 148 1.35 -17.39 -4.74
N HIS A 149 1.34 -17.93 -5.93
CA HIS A 149 1.82 -19.29 -6.17
C HIS A 149 3.25 -19.49 -5.68
N TRP A 150 4.15 -18.54 -5.98
CA TRP A 150 5.53 -18.59 -5.51
C TRP A 150 5.65 -18.50 -3.98
N LEU A 151 4.82 -17.68 -3.31
CA LEU A 151 4.77 -17.63 -1.84
C LEU A 151 4.40 -18.99 -1.25
N ASP A 152 3.40 -19.66 -1.84
CA ASP A 152 2.83 -20.91 -1.33
C ASP A 152 3.73 -22.11 -1.63
N THR A 153 4.42 -22.12 -2.78
CA THR A 153 5.19 -23.28 -3.23
C THR A 153 6.69 -23.16 -3.07
N VAL A 154 7.22 -21.94 -2.87
CA VAL A 154 8.67 -21.71 -2.78
C VAL A 154 9.04 -20.91 -1.54
N ALA A 155 8.55 -19.68 -1.41
CA ALA A 155 9.10 -18.75 -0.43
C ALA A 155 8.85 -19.20 1.02
N ASN A 156 7.66 -19.68 1.32
CA ASN A 156 7.25 -20.03 2.69
C ASN A 156 7.47 -21.50 3.05
N VAL A 157 7.75 -22.34 2.04
CA VAL A 157 8.01 -23.79 2.27
C VAL A 157 9.49 -24.16 2.20
N ARG A 158 10.37 -23.27 1.72
CA ARG A 158 11.82 -23.51 1.70
C ARG A 158 12.39 -23.56 3.12
N ILE A 159 13.47 -24.29 3.30
CA ILE A 159 14.28 -24.19 4.52
C ILE A 159 14.96 -22.80 4.55
N HIS A 160 14.60 -21.99 5.54
CA HIS A 160 15.14 -20.65 5.68
C HIS A 160 16.61 -20.70 6.10
N GLY A 161 17.51 -20.07 5.35
CA GLY A 161 18.96 -20.19 5.50
C GLY A 161 19.48 -19.88 6.92
N THR A 162 18.85 -18.96 7.65
CA THR A 162 19.24 -18.58 9.01
C THR A 162 18.53 -19.42 10.08
N LEU A 163 17.27 -19.74 9.90
CA LEU A 163 16.45 -20.44 10.91
C LEU A 163 16.59 -21.96 10.81
N LYS A 164 17.00 -22.46 9.64
CA LYS A 164 17.11 -23.91 9.33
C LYS A 164 15.76 -24.65 9.43
N GLU A 165 14.65 -23.91 9.34
CA GLU A 165 13.29 -24.41 9.37
C GLU A 165 12.46 -23.74 8.26
N ARG A 166 11.31 -24.31 7.91
CA ARG A 166 10.40 -23.70 6.95
C ARG A 166 9.58 -22.60 7.63
N PRO A 167 9.36 -21.43 6.98
CA PRO A 167 8.49 -20.39 7.53
C PRO A 167 7.09 -20.87 7.88
N VAL A 168 6.49 -21.73 7.06
CA VAL A 168 5.15 -22.27 7.30
C VAL A 168 5.04 -23.07 8.60
N ASP A 169 6.03 -23.93 8.90
CA ASP A 169 6.05 -24.75 10.15
C ASP A 169 6.21 -23.85 11.39
N ARG A 170 6.96 -22.76 11.24
CA ARG A 170 7.10 -21.78 12.30
C ARG A 170 5.84 -20.92 12.46
N LEU A 171 5.11 -20.63 11.37
CA LEU A 171 3.86 -19.92 11.44
C LEU A 171 2.81 -20.71 12.24
N GLU A 172 2.73 -22.00 12.08
CA GLU A 172 1.84 -22.85 12.89
C GLU A 172 2.06 -22.65 14.40
N ARG A 173 3.34 -22.55 14.81
CA ARG A 173 3.70 -22.28 16.22
C ARG A 173 3.47 -20.82 16.63
N GLU A 174 3.48 -19.89 15.68
CA GLU A 174 3.28 -18.45 15.90
C GLU A 174 1.79 -18.09 15.92
N SER A 175 0.95 -18.77 15.18
CA SER A 175 -0.46 -18.43 14.92
C SER A 175 -1.27 -18.20 16.20
N GLY A 176 -1.09 -19.04 17.22
CA GLY A 176 -1.77 -18.89 18.52
C GLY A 176 -1.28 -17.70 19.38
N LYS A 177 -0.27 -16.94 18.91
CA LYS A 177 0.29 -15.74 19.57
C LYS A 177 0.01 -14.46 18.79
N LEU A 178 -0.53 -14.56 17.60
CA LEU A 178 -1.02 -13.40 16.84
C LEU A 178 -2.33 -12.89 17.46
N GLY A 179 -2.54 -11.59 17.37
CA GLY A 179 -3.83 -10.99 17.75
C GLY A 179 -4.96 -11.41 16.81
N PRO A 180 -6.22 -11.27 17.23
CA PRO A 180 -7.37 -11.66 16.41
C PRO A 180 -7.48 -10.77 15.16
N LEU A 181 -8.07 -11.34 14.11
CA LEU A 181 -8.49 -10.54 12.96
C LEU A 181 -9.70 -9.67 13.34
N ALA A 182 -9.74 -8.44 12.87
CA ALA A 182 -10.90 -7.58 13.04
C ALA A 182 -12.11 -8.18 12.31
N MET A 183 -13.30 -8.04 12.90
CA MET A 183 -14.55 -8.57 12.34
C MET A 183 -14.93 -7.93 11.00
N ARG A 184 -14.43 -6.74 10.72
CA ARG A 184 -14.73 -5.97 9.50
C ARG A 184 -13.46 -5.30 8.99
N PRO A 185 -13.32 -5.12 7.66
CA PRO A 185 -12.28 -4.30 7.09
C PRO A 185 -12.34 -2.85 7.63
N TYR A 186 -11.20 -2.20 7.70
CA TYR A 186 -11.14 -0.81 8.10
C TYR A 186 -11.79 0.09 7.03
N ARG A 187 -12.62 1.00 7.48
CA ARG A 187 -13.19 2.04 6.63
C ARG A 187 -12.58 3.39 6.98
N SER A 188 -11.90 3.99 6.01
CA SER A 188 -11.36 5.34 6.18
C SER A 188 -12.50 6.35 6.34
N TYR A 189 -12.36 7.22 7.35
CA TYR A 189 -13.25 8.36 7.56
C TYR A 189 -12.78 9.63 6.85
N VAL A 190 -11.60 9.58 6.22
CA VAL A 190 -11.14 10.68 5.39
C VAL A 190 -11.98 10.70 4.13
N LEU A 191 -12.77 11.75 3.96
CA LEU A 191 -13.48 11.99 2.71
C LEU A 191 -12.48 11.90 1.56
N ALA A 192 -12.79 11.07 0.56
CA ALA A 192 -11.99 11.04 -0.65
C ALA A 192 -11.77 12.50 -1.09
N PRO A 193 -10.52 12.91 -1.40
CA PRO A 193 -10.29 14.27 -1.85
C PRO A 193 -11.28 14.53 -2.97
N THR A 194 -12.12 15.54 -2.79
CA THR A 194 -13.06 15.99 -3.82
C THR A 194 -12.21 16.14 -5.07
N VAL A 195 -12.46 15.33 -6.09
CA VAL A 195 -11.76 15.46 -7.36
C VAL A 195 -11.92 16.92 -7.72
N LYS A 196 -10.83 17.69 -7.66
CA LYS A 196 -10.87 19.08 -8.12
C LYS A 196 -11.46 18.97 -9.50
N ALA A 197 -12.68 19.45 -9.67
CA ALA A 197 -13.32 19.48 -10.95
C ALA A 197 -12.27 20.05 -11.89
N THR A 198 -11.78 19.24 -12.81
CA THR A 198 -10.94 19.71 -13.89
C THR A 198 -11.68 20.92 -14.39
N LYS A 199 -11.05 22.12 -14.32
CA LYS A 199 -11.62 23.30 -14.95
C LYS A 199 -12.04 22.83 -16.31
N ARG A 200 -13.36 22.64 -16.49
CA ARG A 200 -13.89 22.40 -17.84
C ARG A 200 -13.30 23.55 -18.61
N THR A 201 -12.41 23.25 -19.52
CA THR A 201 -11.98 24.20 -20.54
C THR A 201 -13.29 24.77 -21.01
N ALA A 202 -13.47 26.06 -20.81
CA ALA A 202 -14.72 26.71 -21.18
C ALA A 202 -15.04 26.20 -22.58
N SER A 203 -16.08 25.37 -22.68
CA SER A 203 -16.63 24.98 -23.96
C SER A 203 -16.77 26.30 -24.67
N GLN A 204 -16.10 26.47 -25.79
CA GLN A 204 -16.32 27.63 -26.64
C GLN A 204 -17.82 27.62 -26.90
N VAL A 205 -18.54 28.42 -26.14
CA VAL A 205 -19.93 28.70 -26.46
C VAL A 205 -19.88 29.25 -27.87
N PRO A 206 -20.48 28.59 -28.86
CA PRO A 206 -20.44 29.12 -30.21
C PRO A 206 -20.94 30.57 -30.13
N HIS A 207 -20.13 31.48 -30.63
CA HIS A 207 -20.49 32.89 -30.67
C HIS A 207 -21.62 32.98 -31.66
N ILE A 208 -22.85 33.05 -31.14
CA ILE A 208 -24.05 33.28 -31.95
C ILE A 208 -24.05 34.77 -32.24
N ASP A 209 -23.72 35.09 -33.47
CA ASP A 209 -23.80 36.47 -33.96
C ASP A 209 -25.31 36.85 -34.11
N VAL A 210 -25.81 37.52 -33.10
CA VAL A 210 -27.21 38.00 -33.10
C VAL A 210 -27.26 39.27 -33.93
N GLN A 211 -27.64 39.15 -35.20
CA GLN A 211 -27.91 40.31 -36.04
C GLN A 211 -29.01 41.17 -35.38
N ARG A 212 -28.62 42.29 -34.80
CA ARG A 212 -29.54 43.29 -34.31
C ARG A 212 -30.18 44.01 -35.51
N ARG A 213 -31.41 43.67 -35.80
CA ARG A 213 -32.17 44.42 -36.81
C ARG A 213 -32.65 45.72 -36.19
N PRO A 214 -32.68 46.86 -36.97
CA PRO A 214 -33.23 48.11 -36.48
C PRO A 214 -34.69 47.92 -36.03
N LEU A 215 -35.12 48.68 -35.03
CA LEU A 215 -36.48 48.59 -34.46
C LEU A 215 -37.58 48.85 -35.53
N GLU A 216 -37.30 49.63 -36.54
CA GLU A 216 -38.14 49.86 -37.70
C GLU A 216 -38.56 48.58 -38.45
N THR A 217 -37.68 47.59 -38.50
CA THR A 217 -37.97 46.29 -39.13
C THR A 217 -39.05 45.51 -38.34
N TYR A 218 -39.09 45.69 -37.04
CA TYR A 218 -40.12 45.05 -36.18
C TYR A 218 -41.48 45.84 -36.23
N ALA A 219 -41.42 47.17 -36.37
CA ALA A 219 -42.59 47.97 -36.54
C ALA A 219 -43.36 47.65 -37.85
N GLN A 220 -42.59 47.34 -38.92
CA GLN A 220 -43.25 46.96 -40.20
C GLN A 220 -43.90 45.55 -40.13
N LEU A 221 -43.37 44.62 -39.31
CA LEU A 221 -43.98 43.31 -39.12
C LEU A 221 -45.23 43.38 -38.20
N ALA A 222 -45.29 44.31 -37.30
CA ALA A 222 -46.43 44.50 -36.39
C ALA A 222 -47.55 45.31 -37.02
N GLY A 223 -47.32 46.07 -38.08
CA GLY A 223 -48.32 46.92 -38.75
C GLY A 223 -49.03 46.26 -39.95
N GLY A 224 -48.77 44.99 -40.25
CA GLY A 224 -49.30 44.27 -41.41
C GLY A 224 -50.54 43.38 -41.16
N ALA A 225 -51.26 43.55 -40.06
CA ALA A 225 -52.52 42.87 -39.78
C ALA A 225 -53.65 43.90 -39.62
N GLY A 226 -54.19 44.34 -40.71
CA GLY A 226 -55.38 45.12 -40.83
C GLY A 226 -56.18 44.67 -42.05
#